data_662dba937c8fddb1f96686cb9f3732eb
#
_entry.id   662dba937c8fddb1f96686cb9f3732eb
#
_cell.length_a   1.000
_cell.length_b   1.000
_cell.length_c   1.000
_cell.angle_alpha   90.00
_cell.angle_beta   90.00
_cell.angle_gamma   90.00
#
_symmetry.space_group_name_H-M   'P 1'
#
loop_
_entity.id
_entity.type
_entity.pdbx_description
1 polymer ?
#
loop_
_entity_poly.entity_id
_entity_poly.type
_entity_poly.pdbx_seq_one_letter_code
_entity_poly.pdbx_strand_id
1 'polypeptide(L)'
;MVKVIASSVRKGNVLEIDGKLCVVMKAENIHPGKGTPVTHLDMRRISDGVKITERYRTTEQVERAYLEEKTYNYLFEDDQGFTFMEPETYDQITVPRDMIGEQAMYLQENMAVMVSTHEGVPVSVELPQRVVLEVTETEPTVKGQTAASSYKPAILNNGLRVMVPPHIAIGTRVVVMTADGSYVERAKD
;
A
#
# COMPACT_ATOMS: atom_id res chain seq x y z
N MET A 1 -6.56 12.75 -20.39
CA MET A 1 -7.51 13.09 -19.29
C MET A 1 -8.88 12.55 -19.64
N VAL A 2 -9.52 11.92 -18.69
CA VAL A 2 -10.85 11.35 -18.82
C VAL A 2 -11.74 11.94 -17.72
N LYS A 3 -12.95 12.35 -18.08
CA LYS A 3 -13.95 12.78 -17.10
C LYS A 3 -14.61 11.55 -16.48
N VAL A 4 -14.56 11.45 -15.15
CA VAL A 4 -15.20 10.39 -14.37
C VAL A 4 -16.04 10.99 -13.25
N ILE A 5 -17.05 10.27 -12.78
CA ILE A 5 -17.81 10.70 -11.60
C ILE A 5 -16.96 10.53 -10.34
N ALA A 6 -17.12 11.45 -9.39
CA ALA A 6 -16.32 11.47 -8.16
C ALA A 6 -16.40 10.15 -7.38
N SER A 7 -17.58 9.52 -7.34
CA SER A 7 -17.76 8.23 -6.64
C SER A 7 -16.98 7.06 -7.22
N SER A 8 -16.48 7.16 -8.46
CA SER A 8 -15.66 6.14 -9.09
C SER A 8 -14.17 6.28 -8.80
N VAL A 9 -13.75 7.38 -8.19
CA VAL A 9 -12.35 7.64 -7.86
C VAL A 9 -11.87 6.68 -6.77
N ARG A 10 -10.65 6.18 -6.94
CA ARG A 10 -9.99 5.24 -6.02
C ARG A 10 -8.61 5.75 -5.62
N LYS A 11 -8.12 5.26 -4.49
CA LYS A 11 -6.73 5.46 -4.06
C LYS A 11 -5.77 5.09 -5.21
N GLY A 12 -4.76 5.93 -5.42
CA GLY A 12 -3.78 5.79 -6.51
C GLY A 12 -4.17 6.46 -7.82
N ASN A 13 -5.44 6.85 -8.00
CA ASN A 13 -5.82 7.66 -9.15
C ASN A 13 -5.12 9.03 -9.09
N VAL A 14 -4.86 9.61 -10.25
CA VAL A 14 -4.35 10.97 -10.36
C VAL A 14 -5.44 11.85 -10.99
N LEU A 15 -5.77 12.92 -10.31
CA LEU A 15 -6.78 13.88 -10.75
C LEU A 15 -6.11 15.22 -11.08
N GLU A 16 -6.66 15.91 -12.07
CA GLU A 16 -6.31 17.31 -12.31
C GLU A 16 -7.27 18.20 -11.53
N ILE A 17 -6.71 18.99 -10.61
CA ILE A 17 -7.42 19.96 -9.78
C ILE A 17 -6.78 21.32 -10.01
N ASP A 18 -7.55 22.28 -10.55
CA ASP A 18 -7.07 23.64 -10.85
C ASP A 18 -5.77 23.66 -11.66
N GLY A 19 -5.68 22.81 -12.68
CA GLY A 19 -4.51 22.68 -13.55
C GLY A 19 -3.31 21.97 -12.93
N LYS A 20 -3.46 21.38 -11.73
CA LYS A 20 -2.41 20.66 -11.03
C LYS A 20 -2.76 19.20 -10.81
N LEU A 21 -1.79 18.32 -10.99
CA LEU A 21 -1.97 16.89 -10.78
C LEU A 21 -1.86 16.54 -9.30
N CYS A 22 -2.84 15.78 -8.81
CA CYS A 22 -2.91 15.30 -7.44
C CYS A 22 -3.14 13.80 -7.40
N VAL A 23 -2.34 13.09 -6.62
CA VAL A 23 -2.51 11.66 -6.35
C VAL A 23 -3.54 11.47 -5.23
N VAL A 24 -4.52 10.60 -5.43
CA VAL A 24 -5.53 10.27 -4.43
C VAL A 24 -4.91 9.30 -3.41
N MET A 25 -4.83 9.75 -2.16
CA MET A 25 -4.32 8.96 -1.03
C MET A 25 -5.44 8.20 -0.33
N LYS A 26 -6.64 8.77 -0.30
CA LYS A 26 -7.83 8.18 0.30
C LYS A 26 -9.08 8.65 -0.44
N ALA A 27 -10.01 7.75 -0.69
CA ALA A 27 -11.30 8.05 -1.29
C ALA A 27 -12.41 7.39 -0.47
N GLU A 28 -13.37 8.17 -0.01
CA GLU A 28 -14.51 7.69 0.77
C GLU A 28 -15.81 8.23 0.17
N ASN A 29 -16.76 7.34 -0.10
CA ASN A 29 -18.12 7.70 -0.47
C ASN A 29 -18.99 7.67 0.78
N ILE A 30 -19.52 8.83 1.17
CA ILE A 30 -20.31 9.00 2.38
C ILE A 30 -21.78 9.18 1.99
N HIS A 31 -22.61 8.29 2.51
CA HIS A 31 -24.06 8.31 2.33
C HIS A 31 -24.71 8.68 3.65
N PRO A 32 -24.96 9.97 3.95
CA PRO A 32 -25.63 10.35 5.16
C PRO A 32 -27.08 9.85 5.15
N GLY A 33 -27.63 9.52 6.31
CA GLY A 33 -29.04 9.10 6.43
C GLY A 33 -30.03 10.19 6.00
N LYS A 34 -29.62 11.45 6.08
CA LYS A 34 -30.31 12.62 5.51
C LYS A 34 -29.27 13.50 4.83
N GLY A 35 -29.51 13.86 3.58
CA GLY A 35 -28.64 14.73 2.80
C GLY A 35 -28.10 14.08 1.51
N THR A 36 -27.34 14.87 0.77
CA THR A 36 -26.77 14.42 -0.51
C THR A 36 -25.53 13.57 -0.29
N PRO A 37 -25.40 12.41 -0.97
CA PRO A 37 -24.18 11.63 -0.93
C PRO A 37 -22.98 12.42 -1.46
N VAL A 38 -21.84 12.28 -0.80
CA VAL A 38 -20.60 12.97 -1.14
C VAL A 38 -19.42 12.02 -1.23
N THR A 39 -18.47 12.37 -2.07
CA THR A 39 -17.16 11.73 -2.16
C THR A 39 -16.14 12.65 -1.51
N HIS A 40 -15.43 12.14 -0.51
CA HIS A 40 -14.35 12.82 0.18
C HIS A 40 -13.02 12.28 -0.29
N LEU A 41 -12.15 13.15 -0.78
CA LEU A 41 -10.86 12.80 -1.33
C LEU A 41 -9.74 13.49 -0.55
N ASP A 42 -8.84 12.70 0.01
CA ASP A 42 -7.56 13.17 0.51
C ASP A 42 -6.51 12.91 -0.57
N MET A 43 -5.84 13.96 -1.00
CA MET A 43 -4.92 13.94 -2.12
C MET A 43 -3.59 14.58 -1.76
N ARG A 44 -2.57 14.28 -2.54
CA ARG A 44 -1.27 14.92 -2.48
C ARG A 44 -0.95 15.49 -3.86
N ARG A 45 -0.63 16.77 -3.91
CA ARG A 45 -0.16 17.42 -5.14
C ARG A 45 1.22 16.86 -5.52
N ILE A 46 1.37 16.44 -6.78
CA ILE A 46 2.60 15.79 -7.25
C ILE A 46 3.79 16.76 -7.26
N SER A 47 3.53 18.02 -7.64
CA SER A 47 4.61 19.01 -7.84
C SER A 47 5.35 19.43 -6.56
N ASP A 48 4.67 19.46 -5.42
CA ASP A 48 5.22 19.99 -4.17
C ASP A 48 4.87 19.17 -2.93
N GLY A 49 4.12 18.07 -3.09
CA GLY A 49 3.73 17.18 -2.00
C GLY A 49 2.68 17.74 -1.03
N VAL A 50 2.10 18.90 -1.33
CA VAL A 50 1.07 19.52 -0.48
C VAL A 50 -0.16 18.63 -0.41
N LYS A 51 -0.66 18.41 0.79
CA LYS A 51 -1.91 17.66 1.02
C LYS A 51 -3.11 18.55 0.70
N ILE A 52 -4.05 18.01 -0.04
CA ILE A 52 -5.29 18.66 -0.44
C ILE A 52 -6.45 17.74 -0.09
N THR A 53 -7.47 18.30 0.52
CA THR A 53 -8.73 17.60 0.78
C THR A 53 -9.85 18.27 0.01
N GLU A 54 -10.58 17.49 -0.77
CA GLU A 54 -11.70 17.98 -1.57
C GLU A 54 -12.96 17.13 -1.30
N ARG A 55 -14.09 17.77 -1.46
CA ARG A 55 -15.39 17.15 -1.25
C ARG A 55 -16.28 17.43 -2.46
N TYR A 56 -16.71 16.37 -3.10
CA TYR A 56 -17.57 16.41 -4.29
C TYR A 56 -18.91 15.73 -4.00
N ARG A 57 -19.94 16.12 -4.73
CA ARG A 57 -21.11 15.25 -4.85
C ARG A 57 -20.69 13.98 -5.58
N THR A 58 -21.26 12.84 -5.24
CA THR A 58 -20.90 11.55 -5.86
C THR A 58 -21.03 11.53 -7.37
N THR A 59 -21.92 12.34 -7.93
CA THR A 59 -22.21 12.48 -9.35
C THR A 59 -21.43 13.58 -10.05
N GLU A 60 -20.69 14.43 -9.32
CA GLU A 60 -19.84 15.45 -9.94
C GLU A 60 -18.74 14.82 -10.77
N GLN A 61 -18.40 15.47 -11.87
CA GLN A 61 -17.31 15.01 -12.74
C GLN A 61 -15.99 15.62 -12.32
N VAL A 62 -14.96 14.79 -12.30
CA VAL A 62 -13.56 15.16 -12.07
C VAL A 62 -12.71 14.63 -13.22
N GLU A 63 -11.58 15.28 -13.50
CA GLU A 63 -10.67 14.85 -14.55
C GLU A 63 -9.60 13.92 -14.00
N ARG A 64 -9.54 12.70 -14.53
CA ARG A 64 -8.56 11.68 -14.18
C ARG A 64 -7.49 11.57 -15.26
N ALA A 65 -6.23 11.63 -14.85
CA ALA A 65 -5.10 11.44 -15.74
C ALA A 65 -4.91 9.96 -16.07
N TYR A 66 -4.47 9.69 -17.30
CA TYR A 66 -4.04 8.36 -17.70
C TYR A 66 -2.67 8.05 -17.07
N LEU A 67 -2.58 6.87 -16.45
CA LEU A 67 -1.33 6.37 -15.85
C LEU A 67 -0.86 5.13 -16.60
N GLU A 68 0.44 5.06 -16.83
CA GLU A 68 1.10 3.84 -17.30
C GLU A 68 1.52 3.02 -16.08
N GLU A 69 1.19 1.74 -16.06
CA GLU A 69 1.54 0.81 -14.99
C GLU A 69 2.55 -0.20 -15.49
N LYS A 70 3.63 -0.36 -14.74
CA LYS A 70 4.68 -1.37 -15.02
C LYS A 70 5.13 -2.05 -13.75
N THR A 71 5.53 -3.31 -13.88
CA THR A 71 6.19 -4.05 -12.80
C THR A 71 7.65 -3.66 -12.73
N TYR A 72 8.10 -3.35 -11.52
CA TYR A 72 9.50 -3.10 -11.17
C TYR A 72 9.91 -4.01 -10.02
N ASN A 73 11.21 -4.28 -9.91
CA ASN A 73 11.77 -5.03 -8.79
C ASN A 73 12.48 -4.09 -7.83
N TYR A 74 12.24 -4.26 -6.54
CA TYR A 74 12.90 -3.48 -5.51
C TYR A 74 14.38 -3.85 -5.43
N LEU A 75 15.25 -2.84 -5.40
CA LEU A 75 16.69 -3.02 -5.28
C LEU A 75 17.20 -2.66 -3.90
N PHE A 76 17.12 -1.39 -3.51
CA PHE A 76 17.70 -0.88 -2.27
C PHE A 76 17.06 0.44 -1.83
N GLU A 77 17.34 0.80 -0.59
CA GLU A 77 17.06 2.10 0.00
C GLU A 77 18.37 2.87 0.20
N ASP A 78 18.34 4.18 -0.05
CA ASP A 78 19.41 5.13 0.24
C ASP A 78 18.87 6.47 0.74
N ASP A 79 19.71 7.50 0.82
CA ASP A 79 19.32 8.83 1.29
C ASP A 79 18.27 9.51 0.41
N GLN A 80 18.14 9.10 -0.83
CA GLN A 80 17.19 9.66 -1.79
C GLN A 80 15.83 8.97 -1.78
N GLY A 81 15.76 7.77 -1.22
CA GLY A 81 14.55 6.98 -1.13
C GLY A 81 14.74 5.51 -1.53
N PHE A 82 13.73 4.97 -2.20
CA PHE A 82 13.71 3.57 -2.63
C PHE A 82 13.98 3.47 -4.14
N THR A 83 14.88 2.60 -4.54
CA THR A 83 15.23 2.38 -5.94
C THR A 83 14.68 1.06 -6.42
N PHE A 84 14.07 1.10 -7.60
CA PHE A 84 13.46 -0.03 -8.29
C PHE A 84 14.02 -0.15 -9.70
N MET A 85 14.01 -1.35 -10.24
CA MET A 85 14.51 -1.64 -11.60
C MET A 85 13.45 -2.35 -12.43
N GLU A 86 13.23 -1.88 -13.63
CA GLU A 86 12.39 -2.54 -14.62
C GLU A 86 13.12 -3.80 -15.13
N PRO A 87 12.49 -5.01 -15.05
CA PRO A 87 13.21 -6.27 -15.27
C PRO A 87 13.63 -6.53 -16.72
N GLU A 88 12.98 -5.90 -17.71
CA GLU A 88 13.29 -6.10 -19.13
C GLU A 88 14.32 -5.09 -19.66
N THR A 89 14.13 -3.81 -19.33
CA THR A 89 14.97 -2.71 -19.82
C THR A 89 16.12 -2.36 -18.90
N TYR A 90 16.08 -2.82 -17.64
CA TYR A 90 17.02 -2.45 -16.56
C TYR A 90 17.01 -0.97 -16.19
N ASP A 91 16.01 -0.23 -16.63
CA ASP A 91 15.81 1.15 -16.22
C ASP A 91 15.53 1.24 -14.73
N GLN A 92 16.22 2.15 -14.05
CA GLN A 92 16.06 2.38 -12.64
C GLN A 92 15.25 3.64 -12.37
N ILE A 93 14.39 3.57 -11.36
CA ILE A 93 13.68 4.71 -10.82
C ILE A 93 13.92 4.80 -9.32
N THR A 94 13.98 6.02 -8.80
CA THR A 94 14.04 6.29 -7.36
C THR A 94 12.83 7.09 -6.96
N VAL A 95 12.13 6.63 -5.92
CA VAL A 95 10.96 7.29 -5.38
C VAL A 95 11.24 7.77 -3.95
N PRO A 96 10.69 8.92 -3.53
CA PRO A 96 10.87 9.40 -2.17
C PRO A 96 10.19 8.46 -1.16
N ARG A 97 10.73 8.42 0.07
CA ARG A 97 10.24 7.54 1.14
C ARG A 97 8.76 7.70 1.43
N ASP A 98 8.26 8.91 1.40
CA ASP A 98 6.87 9.21 1.72
C ASP A 98 5.87 8.73 0.66
N MET A 99 6.31 8.40 -0.54
CA MET A 99 5.47 7.77 -1.58
C MET A 99 5.02 6.36 -1.18
N ILE A 100 5.85 5.62 -0.47
CA ILE A 100 5.56 4.27 0.02
C ILE A 100 5.04 4.31 1.46
N GLY A 101 5.61 5.19 2.29
CA GLY A 101 5.21 5.39 3.67
C GLY A 101 5.45 4.15 4.54
N GLU A 102 4.49 3.84 5.41
CA GLU A 102 4.60 2.74 6.37
C GLU A 102 4.72 1.35 5.73
N GLN A 103 4.25 1.19 4.50
CA GLN A 103 4.38 -0.08 3.78
C GLN A 103 5.82 -0.40 3.37
N ALA A 104 6.76 0.55 3.47
CA ALA A 104 8.16 0.32 3.18
C ALA A 104 8.77 -0.82 4.01
N MET A 105 8.25 -1.06 5.21
CA MET A 105 8.69 -2.17 6.06
C MET A 105 8.46 -3.55 5.45
N TYR A 106 7.62 -3.68 4.45
CA TYR A 106 7.35 -4.95 3.74
C TYR A 106 8.23 -5.15 2.51
N LEU A 107 9.00 -4.15 2.09
CA LEU A 107 9.89 -4.27 0.94
C LEU A 107 10.97 -5.31 1.21
N GLN A 108 11.16 -6.21 0.25
CA GLN A 108 12.17 -7.26 0.26
C GLN A 108 12.97 -7.18 -1.03
N GLU A 109 14.24 -7.54 -0.97
CA GLU A 109 15.11 -7.57 -2.15
C GLU A 109 14.46 -8.37 -3.30
N ASN A 110 14.49 -7.80 -4.48
CA ASN A 110 13.86 -8.32 -5.70
C ASN A 110 12.32 -8.46 -5.66
N MET A 111 11.65 -7.89 -4.66
CA MET A 111 10.19 -7.89 -4.62
C MET A 111 9.62 -7.19 -5.84
N ALA A 112 8.68 -7.83 -6.52
CA ALA A 112 7.94 -7.23 -7.62
C ALA A 112 6.87 -6.27 -7.06
N VAL A 113 6.90 -5.03 -7.54
CA VAL A 113 5.93 -3.99 -7.21
C VAL A 113 5.33 -3.41 -8.49
N MET A 114 4.13 -2.85 -8.40
CA MET A 114 3.51 -2.14 -9.50
C MET A 114 3.78 -0.64 -9.35
N VAL A 115 4.43 -0.04 -10.34
CA VAL A 115 4.69 1.40 -10.37
C VAL A 115 3.80 2.05 -11.41
N SER A 116 3.04 3.05 -10.99
CA SER A 116 2.24 3.89 -11.86
C SER A 116 3.00 5.17 -12.16
N THR A 117 3.09 5.51 -13.44
CA THR A 117 3.77 6.73 -13.92
C THR A 117 2.83 7.60 -14.72
N HIS A 118 3.04 8.91 -14.64
CA HIS A 118 2.44 9.89 -15.51
C HIS A 118 3.55 10.59 -16.30
N GLU A 119 3.53 10.43 -17.62
CA GLU A 119 4.57 10.99 -18.52
C GLU A 119 6.00 10.66 -18.05
N GLY A 120 6.21 9.41 -17.64
CA GLY A 120 7.49 8.91 -17.15
C GLY A 120 7.84 9.25 -15.71
N VAL A 121 7.02 10.04 -15.00
CA VAL A 121 7.23 10.40 -13.60
C VAL A 121 6.47 9.43 -12.69
N PRO A 122 7.14 8.74 -11.74
CA PRO A 122 6.46 7.88 -10.78
C PRO A 122 5.49 8.67 -9.91
N VAL A 123 4.27 8.17 -9.77
CA VAL A 123 3.22 8.79 -8.94
C VAL A 123 2.75 7.88 -7.81
N SER A 124 2.85 6.57 -7.97
CA SER A 124 2.53 5.61 -6.92
C SER A 124 3.29 4.30 -7.09
N VAL A 125 3.51 3.63 -5.96
CA VAL A 125 4.09 2.28 -5.90
C VAL A 125 3.12 1.41 -5.09
N GLU A 126 2.68 0.31 -5.68
CA GLU A 126 1.79 -0.65 -5.04
C GLU A 126 2.54 -1.96 -4.78
N LEU A 127 2.62 -2.34 -3.50
CA LEU A 127 3.21 -3.59 -3.08
C LEU A 127 2.24 -4.76 -3.32
N PRO A 128 2.74 -6.01 -3.39
CA PRO A 128 1.88 -7.18 -3.36
C PRO A 128 0.95 -7.12 -2.14
N GLN A 129 -0.27 -7.61 -2.28
CA GLN A 129 -1.24 -7.63 -1.19
C GLN A 129 -0.80 -8.49 -0.01
N ARG A 130 0.02 -9.49 -0.29
CA ARG A 130 0.54 -10.46 0.68
C ARG A 130 2.04 -10.57 0.58
N VAL A 131 2.68 -10.76 1.72
CA VAL A 131 4.13 -10.95 1.81
C VAL A 131 4.43 -12.04 2.82
N VAL A 132 5.51 -12.81 2.56
CA VAL A 132 5.99 -13.85 3.46
C VAL A 132 7.08 -13.26 4.35
N LEU A 133 6.91 -13.43 5.66
CA LEU A 133 7.86 -12.98 6.69
C LEU A 133 8.13 -14.12 7.65
N GLU A 134 9.28 -14.09 8.33
CA GLU A 134 9.70 -15.09 9.31
C GLU A 134 9.48 -14.59 10.73
N VAL A 135 8.97 -15.46 11.59
CA VAL A 135 8.80 -15.15 13.02
C VAL A 135 10.17 -15.21 13.71
N THR A 136 10.56 -14.08 14.31
CA THR A 136 11.82 -13.95 15.06
C THR A 136 11.62 -14.06 16.56
N GLU A 137 10.47 -13.65 17.07
CA GLU A 137 10.12 -13.71 18.49
C GLU A 137 8.65 -14.09 18.66
N THR A 138 8.38 -15.01 19.56
CA THR A 138 7.03 -15.37 20.01
C THR A 138 7.12 -16.23 21.27
N GLU A 139 6.00 -16.35 21.98
CA GLU A 139 5.88 -17.24 23.11
C GLU A 139 5.93 -18.71 22.68
N PRO A 140 6.57 -19.60 23.48
CA PRO A 140 6.59 -21.03 23.18
C PRO A 140 5.19 -21.61 23.10
N THR A 141 5.00 -22.59 22.23
CA THR A 141 3.80 -23.42 22.20
C THR A 141 3.80 -24.36 23.41
N VAL A 142 2.80 -24.23 24.29
CA VAL A 142 2.66 -25.11 25.45
C VAL A 142 1.81 -26.33 25.08
N LYS A 143 2.40 -27.53 25.16
CA LYS A 143 1.64 -28.78 24.97
C LYS A 143 0.58 -28.93 26.08
N GLY A 144 -0.65 -29.24 25.71
CA GLY A 144 -1.74 -29.51 26.64
C GLY A 144 -2.57 -28.31 27.07
N GLN A 145 -2.29 -27.11 26.59
CA GLN A 145 -3.32 -26.07 26.61
C GLN A 145 -4.38 -26.51 25.60
N THR A 146 -5.56 -26.88 26.13
CA THR A 146 -6.77 -26.88 25.31
C THR A 146 -6.79 -25.55 24.62
N ALA A 147 -6.72 -25.61 23.32
CA ALA A 147 -6.69 -24.43 22.48
C ALA A 147 -7.99 -23.65 22.64
N ALA A 148 -8.10 -22.92 23.73
CA ALA A 148 -8.81 -21.65 23.69
C ALA A 148 -8.08 -20.90 22.58
N SER A 149 -8.74 -20.71 21.47
CA SER A 149 -8.30 -20.18 20.19
C SER A 149 -7.77 -18.75 20.27
N SER A 150 -7.07 -18.39 21.33
CA SER A 150 -6.48 -17.07 21.53
C SER A 150 -5.19 -16.96 20.77
N TYR A 151 -5.13 -16.01 19.87
CA TYR A 151 -3.90 -15.64 19.19
C TYR A 151 -2.88 -15.09 20.20
N LYS A 152 -1.62 -15.24 19.90
CA LYS A 152 -0.50 -14.73 20.68
C LYS A 152 0.30 -13.71 19.87
N PRO A 153 0.99 -12.75 20.53
CA PRO A 153 1.85 -11.81 19.83
C PRO A 153 3.11 -12.51 19.30
N ALA A 154 3.53 -12.08 18.12
CA ALA A 154 4.79 -12.45 17.51
C ALA A 154 5.45 -11.23 16.88
N ILE A 155 6.77 -11.24 16.77
CA ILE A 155 7.56 -10.25 16.05
C ILE A 155 8.17 -10.94 14.83
N LEU A 156 8.02 -10.29 13.68
CA LEU A 156 8.53 -10.79 12.41
C LEU A 156 9.89 -10.16 12.08
N ASN A 157 10.58 -10.71 11.11
CA ASN A 157 11.95 -10.31 10.75
C ASN A 157 12.06 -8.87 10.19
N ASN A 158 10.96 -8.23 9.85
CA ASN A 158 10.90 -6.80 9.49
C ASN A 158 10.54 -5.89 10.68
N GLY A 159 10.41 -6.43 11.89
CA GLY A 159 10.00 -5.70 13.09
C GLY A 159 8.50 -5.58 13.30
N LEU A 160 7.68 -6.09 12.38
CA LEU A 160 6.23 -6.07 12.53
C LEU A 160 5.79 -6.91 13.72
N ARG A 161 4.95 -6.33 14.57
CA ARG A 161 4.23 -7.05 15.63
C ARG A 161 2.88 -7.49 15.11
N VAL A 162 2.59 -8.79 15.21
CA VAL A 162 1.37 -9.38 14.67
C VAL A 162 0.83 -10.44 15.62
N MET A 163 -0.49 -10.60 15.64
CA MET A 163 -1.16 -11.68 16.37
C MET A 163 -1.19 -12.93 15.49
N VAL A 164 -0.69 -14.04 16.02
CA VAL A 164 -0.61 -15.33 15.31
C VAL A 164 -1.29 -16.44 16.10
N PRO A 165 -1.73 -17.53 15.45
CA PRO A 165 -2.25 -18.71 16.14
C PRO A 165 -1.24 -19.29 17.13
N PRO A 166 -1.70 -19.99 18.20
CA PRO A 166 -0.83 -20.51 19.27
C PRO A 166 0.24 -21.51 18.81
N HIS A 167 0.02 -22.22 17.70
CA HIS A 167 0.94 -23.22 17.17
C HIS A 167 2.13 -22.65 16.38
N ILE A 168 2.14 -21.35 16.10
CA ILE A 168 3.22 -20.70 15.37
C ILE A 168 4.44 -20.56 16.29
N ALA A 169 5.59 -21.02 15.83
CA ALA A 169 6.87 -20.99 16.53
C ALA A 169 7.88 -20.05 15.87
N ILE A 170 8.94 -19.72 16.58
CA ILE A 170 10.11 -19.00 16.03
C ILE A 170 10.65 -19.77 14.82
N GLY A 171 11.01 -19.05 13.75
CA GLY A 171 11.49 -19.61 12.50
C GLY A 171 10.37 -20.00 11.52
N THR A 172 9.10 -19.95 11.93
CA THR A 172 7.98 -20.21 11.03
C THR A 172 7.83 -19.05 10.05
N ARG A 173 7.67 -19.38 8.77
CA ARG A 173 7.33 -18.40 7.73
C ARG A 173 5.82 -18.22 7.68
N VAL A 174 5.38 -16.98 7.71
CA VAL A 174 3.95 -16.63 7.73
C VAL A 174 3.63 -15.64 6.64
N VAL A 175 2.41 -15.71 6.14
CA VAL A 175 1.86 -14.76 5.17
C VAL A 175 1.09 -13.69 5.93
N VAL A 176 1.40 -12.43 5.65
CA VAL A 176 0.68 -11.27 6.20
C VAL A 176 0.15 -10.38 5.11
N MET A 177 -0.92 -9.64 5.41
CA MET A 177 -1.46 -8.63 4.51
C MET A 177 -0.63 -7.35 4.61
N THR A 178 -0.23 -6.79 3.48
CA THR A 178 0.52 -5.52 3.46
C THR A 178 -0.34 -4.31 3.78
N ALA A 179 -1.67 -4.42 3.65
CA ALA A 179 -2.59 -3.33 3.94
C ALA A 179 -2.66 -2.98 5.44
N ASP A 180 -2.65 -4.00 6.31
CA ASP A 180 -2.87 -3.85 7.75
C ASP A 180 -1.90 -4.66 8.62
N GLY A 181 -1.01 -5.45 8.03
CA GLY A 181 -0.06 -6.30 8.75
C GLY A 181 -0.68 -7.52 9.41
N SER A 182 -1.91 -7.88 9.10
CA SER A 182 -2.60 -9.02 9.72
C SER A 182 -2.07 -10.36 9.21
N TYR A 183 -2.05 -11.35 10.12
CA TYR A 183 -1.72 -12.74 9.79
C TYR A 183 -2.81 -13.34 8.88
N VAL A 184 -2.38 -14.05 7.84
CA VAL A 184 -3.27 -14.78 6.94
C VAL A 184 -3.16 -16.28 7.18
N GLU A 185 -1.97 -16.82 6.97
CA GLU A 185 -1.71 -18.25 7.05
C GLU A 185 -0.21 -18.54 7.21
N ARG A 186 0.11 -19.78 7.58
CA ARG A 186 1.49 -20.28 7.48
C ARG A 186 1.88 -20.36 6.00
N ALA A 187 3.07 -19.87 5.65
CA ALA A 187 3.56 -20.00 4.30
C ALA A 187 3.73 -21.48 3.92
N LYS A 188 3.38 -21.81 2.70
CA LYS A 188 3.66 -23.14 2.12
C LYS A 188 5.11 -23.15 1.65
N ASP A 189 5.77 -24.26 1.87
CA ASP A 189 7.12 -24.50 1.35
C ASP A 189 7.09 -24.73 -0.16
#